data_673e56475f4766decc7e47904ab5476b
#
_entry.id   673e56475f4766decc7e47904ab5476b
#
_cell.length_a   1.000
_cell.length_b   1.000
_cell.length_c   1.000
_cell.angle_alpha   90.00
_cell.angle_beta   90.00
_cell.angle_gamma   90.00
#
_symmetry.space_group_name_H-M   'P 1'
#
loop_
_entity.id
_entity.type
_entity.pdbx_description
1 polymer ?
#
loop_
_entity_poly.entity_id
_entity_poly.type
_entity_poly.pdbx_seq_one_letter_code
_entity_poly.pdbx_strand_id
1 'polypeptide(L)'
;MTIPEPRESGYTTTTAVPLYWCRYGHEGATPMMVLHGGPGAHHDYLLPQLLSLAALGEGFELVFYDQRGGGRSKTDDPTPVTVAMHVDDFAAVSAELGVQGAPLVGYSWGALLAMQVAIAARTGGRGVVMPPWMMLISPAPYLPADRAAFEAELTRRQLSPEVAGLRAELQASGLRAADPEAYRQRAFELSVAGYFAHAERAANLTPFRVTGRVQQSTWASVEGEALLAALPTVQVPTLVVHGDRDPIPLSSAQTTAHALGATFVELADCGHVPYVEQPEALQRALAEFVAIQIG
;
A
#
# COMPACT_ATOMS: atom_id res chain seq x y z
N MET A 1 17.48 2.94 -6.69
CA MET A 1 17.60 1.55 -6.18
C MET A 1 17.26 0.57 -7.27
N THR A 2 17.92 -0.59 -7.31
CA THR A 2 17.58 -1.64 -8.28
C THR A 2 16.51 -2.54 -7.67
N ILE A 3 15.40 -2.74 -8.39
CA ILE A 3 14.36 -3.69 -8.01
C ILE A 3 14.89 -5.09 -8.34
N PRO A 4 14.92 -6.03 -7.39
CA PRO A 4 15.33 -7.41 -7.68
C PRO A 4 14.37 -8.08 -8.65
N GLU A 5 14.89 -8.98 -9.47
CA GLU A 5 14.04 -9.81 -10.34
C GLU A 5 13.19 -10.77 -9.48
N PRO A 6 11.89 -10.91 -9.79
CA PRO A 6 11.05 -11.87 -9.12
C PRO A 6 11.46 -13.31 -9.48
N ARG A 7 11.24 -14.25 -8.58
CA ARG A 7 11.44 -15.67 -8.85
C ARG A 7 10.50 -16.17 -9.96
N GLU A 8 9.27 -15.66 -9.95
CA GLU A 8 8.22 -15.99 -10.91
C GLU A 8 7.34 -14.77 -11.16
N SER A 9 6.86 -14.60 -12.37
CA SER A 9 5.91 -13.54 -12.72
C SER A 9 5.08 -13.91 -13.93
N GLY A 10 3.92 -13.28 -14.07
CA GLY A 10 3.03 -13.51 -15.19
C GLY A 10 1.83 -12.58 -15.17
N TYR A 11 0.83 -12.95 -15.95
CA TYR A 11 -0.46 -12.26 -16.00
C TYR A 11 -1.57 -13.25 -15.72
N THR A 12 -2.62 -12.80 -15.05
CA THR A 12 -3.83 -13.60 -14.85
C THR A 12 -4.52 -13.89 -16.19
N THR A 13 -5.18 -15.04 -16.25
CA THR A 13 -5.95 -15.50 -17.41
C THR A 13 -7.45 -15.55 -17.14
N THR A 14 -7.84 -15.50 -15.87
CA THR A 14 -9.23 -15.61 -15.40
C THR A 14 -9.90 -14.26 -15.16
N THR A 15 -9.13 -13.16 -15.18
CA THR A 15 -9.64 -11.79 -14.99
C THR A 15 -9.95 -11.11 -16.32
N ALA A 16 -10.99 -10.25 -16.35
CA ALA A 16 -11.37 -9.52 -17.56
C ALA A 16 -10.25 -8.58 -18.08
N VAL A 17 -9.42 -8.06 -17.17
CA VAL A 17 -8.19 -7.34 -17.49
C VAL A 17 -7.04 -8.21 -16.98
N PRO A 18 -6.07 -8.60 -17.82
CA PRO A 18 -4.90 -9.34 -17.36
C PRO A 18 -4.15 -8.55 -16.27
N LEU A 19 -4.03 -9.12 -15.08
CA LEU A 19 -3.36 -8.50 -13.96
C LEU A 19 -1.97 -9.10 -13.81
N TYR A 20 -0.95 -8.24 -13.83
CA TYR A 20 0.43 -8.65 -13.59
C TYR A 20 0.60 -9.08 -12.14
N TRP A 21 1.27 -10.20 -11.93
CA TRP A 21 1.64 -10.72 -10.63
C TRP A 21 3.10 -11.18 -10.60
N CYS A 22 3.68 -11.22 -9.41
CA CYS A 22 5.03 -11.75 -9.21
C CYS A 22 5.22 -12.33 -7.82
N ARG A 23 6.20 -13.22 -7.70
CA ARG A 23 6.56 -13.92 -6.48
C ARG A 23 8.02 -13.70 -6.11
N TYR A 24 8.25 -13.49 -4.81
CA TYR A 24 9.58 -13.38 -4.21
C TYR A 24 9.70 -14.34 -3.02
N GLY A 25 10.91 -14.66 -2.61
CA GLY A 25 11.17 -15.57 -1.49
C GLY A 25 11.36 -17.03 -1.94
N HIS A 26 11.27 -17.95 -0.98
CA HIS A 26 11.52 -19.36 -1.24
C HIS A 26 10.30 -20.07 -1.81
N GLU A 27 10.52 -20.90 -2.80
CA GLU A 27 9.48 -21.75 -3.37
C GLU A 27 8.94 -22.73 -2.32
N GLY A 28 7.60 -22.80 -2.24
CA GLY A 28 6.92 -23.68 -1.29
C GLY A 28 6.84 -23.17 0.15
N ALA A 29 7.39 -21.96 0.44
CA ALA A 29 7.11 -21.31 1.71
C ALA A 29 5.65 -20.86 1.80
N THR A 30 5.16 -20.61 3.01
CA THR A 30 3.79 -20.11 3.23
C THR A 30 3.56 -18.83 2.42
N PRO A 31 2.53 -18.75 1.55
CA PRO A 31 2.27 -17.55 0.78
C PRO A 31 1.76 -16.41 1.66
N MET A 32 2.16 -15.18 1.33
CA MET A 32 1.69 -13.94 1.93
C MET A 32 1.37 -12.96 0.81
N MET A 33 0.16 -12.45 0.72
CA MET A 33 -0.21 -11.46 -0.28
C MET A 33 0.07 -10.05 0.19
N VAL A 34 0.79 -9.27 -0.63
CA VAL A 34 1.15 -7.88 -0.34
C VAL A 34 0.42 -6.94 -1.29
N LEU A 35 -0.46 -6.10 -0.73
CA LEU A 35 -1.33 -5.18 -1.46
C LEU A 35 -0.73 -3.78 -1.45
N HIS A 36 -0.40 -3.27 -2.63
CA HIS A 36 0.18 -1.93 -2.79
C HIS A 36 -0.86 -0.82 -2.60
N GLY A 37 -0.37 0.37 -2.28
CA GLY A 37 -1.17 1.60 -2.17
C GLY A 37 -1.52 2.23 -3.53
N GLY A 38 -2.06 3.41 -3.49
CA GLY A 38 -2.49 4.16 -4.67
C GLY A 38 -3.91 4.69 -4.49
N PRO A 39 -5.00 4.09 -5.02
CA PRO A 39 -5.10 3.11 -6.11
C PRO A 39 -4.57 3.62 -7.45
N GLY A 40 -4.36 2.70 -8.40
CA GLY A 40 -3.84 3.04 -9.73
C GLY A 40 -2.30 3.16 -9.80
N ALA A 41 -1.58 2.86 -8.70
CA ALA A 41 -0.13 2.67 -8.66
C ALA A 41 0.26 1.22 -9.03
N HIS A 42 1.41 0.75 -8.58
CA HIS A 42 1.94 -0.60 -8.80
C HIS A 42 2.83 -1.01 -7.61
N HIS A 43 3.19 -2.29 -7.50
CA HIS A 43 3.93 -2.81 -6.36
C HIS A 43 5.41 -2.40 -6.32
N ASP A 44 6.05 -2.07 -7.43
CA ASP A 44 7.50 -1.84 -7.52
C ASP A 44 8.02 -0.82 -6.48
N TYR A 45 7.21 0.18 -6.12
CA TYR A 45 7.65 1.21 -5.16
C TYR A 45 7.71 0.71 -3.71
N LEU A 46 7.20 -0.47 -3.43
CA LEU A 46 7.37 -1.16 -2.15
C LEU A 46 8.70 -1.90 -2.08
N LEU A 47 9.41 -2.01 -3.21
CA LEU A 47 10.62 -2.79 -3.37
C LEU A 47 11.88 -1.89 -3.45
N PRO A 48 13.01 -2.38 -2.96
CA PRO A 48 13.22 -3.71 -2.38
C PRO A 48 12.84 -3.84 -0.90
N GLN A 49 12.41 -2.76 -0.23
CA GLN A 49 12.31 -2.66 1.23
C GLN A 49 11.39 -3.74 1.83
N LEU A 50 10.18 -3.93 1.26
CA LEU A 50 9.25 -4.94 1.79
C LEU A 50 9.60 -6.39 1.48
N LEU A 51 10.70 -6.65 0.75
CA LEU A 51 11.20 -8.02 0.62
C LEU A 51 11.68 -8.61 1.96
N SER A 52 11.95 -7.76 2.95
CA SER A 52 12.23 -8.19 4.32
C SER A 52 11.11 -9.00 4.96
N LEU A 53 9.86 -8.86 4.47
CA LEU A 53 8.72 -9.69 4.91
C LEU A 53 8.95 -11.18 4.65
N ALA A 54 9.72 -11.54 3.62
CA ALA A 54 10.02 -12.94 3.30
C ALA A 54 10.82 -13.64 4.39
N ALA A 55 11.50 -12.89 5.27
CA ALA A 55 12.30 -13.43 6.37
C ALA A 55 11.57 -13.45 7.72
N LEU A 56 10.26 -13.11 7.77
CA LEU A 56 9.48 -13.17 8.99
C LEU A 56 9.18 -14.63 9.38
N GLY A 57 9.22 -14.92 10.67
CA GLY A 57 8.93 -16.25 11.21
C GLY A 57 9.79 -17.36 10.58
N GLU A 58 9.15 -18.38 10.05
CA GLU A 58 9.83 -19.49 9.32
C GLU A 58 10.06 -19.17 7.83
N GLY A 59 9.68 -17.97 7.40
CA GLY A 59 9.79 -17.48 6.03
C GLY A 59 8.49 -17.55 5.24
N PHE A 60 8.35 -16.57 4.33
CA PHE A 60 7.17 -16.46 3.47
C PHE A 60 7.55 -16.37 1.99
N GLU A 61 6.65 -16.87 1.13
CA GLU A 61 6.62 -16.53 -0.28
C GLU A 61 5.76 -15.29 -0.46
N LEU A 62 6.35 -14.17 -0.86
CA LEU A 62 5.61 -12.93 -1.07
C LEU A 62 4.97 -12.91 -2.45
N VAL A 63 3.67 -12.67 -2.50
CA VAL A 63 2.90 -12.57 -3.73
C VAL A 63 2.41 -11.12 -3.87
N PHE A 64 2.87 -10.45 -4.92
CA PHE A 64 2.41 -9.12 -5.32
C PHE A 64 1.59 -9.23 -6.60
N TYR A 65 0.68 -8.31 -6.81
CA TYR A 65 0.08 -8.05 -8.10
C TYR A 65 -0.16 -6.56 -8.31
N ASP A 66 -0.04 -6.10 -9.55
CA ASP A 66 -0.46 -4.75 -9.91
C ASP A 66 -1.98 -4.73 -10.02
N GLN A 67 -2.62 -3.89 -9.22
CA GLN A 67 -4.07 -3.75 -9.24
C GLN A 67 -4.53 -3.13 -10.56
N ARG A 68 -5.77 -3.44 -10.94
CA ARG A 68 -6.40 -3.01 -12.20
C ARG A 68 -6.13 -1.54 -12.53
N GLY A 69 -5.63 -1.31 -13.75
CA GLY A 69 -5.36 0.00 -14.32
C GLY A 69 -4.09 0.68 -13.82
N GLY A 70 -3.32 0.03 -12.93
CA GLY A 70 -2.01 0.48 -12.46
C GLY A 70 -0.86 -0.33 -13.07
N GLY A 71 0.35 0.21 -13.02
CA GLY A 71 1.58 -0.48 -13.38
C GLY A 71 1.55 -1.23 -14.71
N ARG A 72 1.74 -2.55 -14.63
CA ARG A 72 1.70 -3.48 -15.77
C ARG A 72 0.27 -3.98 -16.07
N SER A 73 -0.69 -3.80 -15.15
CA SER A 73 -2.11 -4.18 -15.30
C SER A 73 -2.94 -3.07 -15.95
N LYS A 74 -2.43 -2.53 -17.05
CA LYS A 74 -3.07 -1.42 -17.78
C LYS A 74 -4.37 -1.88 -18.44
N THR A 75 -5.32 -0.95 -18.55
CA THR A 75 -6.54 -1.13 -19.31
C THR A 75 -6.96 0.17 -19.98
N ASP A 76 -7.40 0.05 -21.21
CA ASP A 76 -8.00 1.15 -21.99
C ASP A 76 -9.52 1.23 -21.78
N ASP A 77 -10.11 0.27 -21.04
CA ASP A 77 -11.52 0.30 -20.69
C ASP A 77 -11.85 1.58 -19.90
N PRO A 78 -12.75 2.43 -20.40
CA PRO A 78 -13.15 3.67 -19.74
C PRO A 78 -14.05 3.45 -18.51
N THR A 79 -14.53 2.22 -18.26
CA THR A 79 -15.39 1.90 -17.13
C THR A 79 -14.73 2.35 -15.81
N PRO A 80 -15.46 3.09 -14.95
CA PRO A 80 -14.95 3.48 -13.64
C PRO A 80 -14.54 2.27 -12.81
N VAL A 81 -13.30 2.26 -12.33
CA VAL A 81 -12.82 1.20 -11.43
C VAL A 81 -13.34 1.48 -10.02
N THR A 82 -13.94 0.45 -9.40
CA THR A 82 -14.56 0.56 -8.06
C THR A 82 -13.87 -0.34 -7.04
N VAL A 83 -14.12 -0.06 -5.75
CA VAL A 83 -13.71 -0.94 -4.63
C VAL A 83 -14.16 -2.38 -4.87
N ALA A 84 -15.41 -2.55 -5.30
CA ALA A 84 -15.97 -3.88 -5.58
C ALA A 84 -15.19 -4.64 -6.64
N MET A 85 -14.76 -3.97 -7.71
CA MET A 85 -13.94 -4.57 -8.77
C MET A 85 -12.55 -4.96 -8.25
N HIS A 86 -11.94 -4.17 -7.36
CA HIS A 86 -10.66 -4.54 -6.74
C HIS A 86 -10.78 -5.76 -5.83
N VAL A 87 -11.91 -5.93 -5.13
CA VAL A 87 -12.18 -7.14 -4.32
C VAL A 87 -12.40 -8.36 -5.22
N ASP A 88 -13.14 -8.21 -6.33
CA ASP A 88 -13.33 -9.30 -7.31
C ASP A 88 -11.99 -9.70 -7.96
N ASP A 89 -11.15 -8.74 -8.30
CA ASP A 89 -9.81 -8.99 -8.84
C ASP A 89 -8.93 -9.73 -7.81
N PHE A 90 -8.94 -9.31 -6.55
CA PHE A 90 -8.21 -10.01 -5.48
C PHE A 90 -8.66 -11.47 -5.37
N ALA A 91 -9.97 -11.73 -5.39
CA ALA A 91 -10.52 -13.09 -5.33
C ALA A 91 -10.03 -13.93 -6.52
N ALA A 92 -10.09 -13.39 -7.73
CA ALA A 92 -9.64 -14.06 -8.94
C ALA A 92 -8.13 -14.35 -8.94
N VAL A 93 -7.29 -13.33 -8.59
CA VAL A 93 -5.84 -13.48 -8.49
C VAL A 93 -5.47 -14.52 -7.45
N SER A 94 -6.05 -14.46 -6.24
CA SER A 94 -5.74 -15.42 -5.18
C SER A 94 -6.15 -16.84 -5.54
N ALA A 95 -7.27 -17.02 -6.25
CA ALA A 95 -7.73 -18.32 -6.73
C ALA A 95 -6.82 -18.87 -7.83
N GLU A 96 -6.49 -18.07 -8.85
CA GLU A 96 -5.66 -18.48 -9.98
C GLU A 96 -4.23 -18.85 -9.52
N LEU A 97 -3.68 -18.13 -8.54
CA LEU A 97 -2.35 -18.39 -8.00
C LEU A 97 -2.31 -19.46 -6.89
N GLY A 98 -3.48 -19.99 -6.47
CA GLY A 98 -3.57 -21.00 -5.41
C GLY A 98 -3.18 -20.47 -4.02
N VAL A 99 -3.39 -19.17 -3.76
CA VAL A 99 -2.99 -18.50 -2.50
C VAL A 99 -4.20 -17.98 -1.72
N GLN A 100 -5.37 -18.56 -1.93
CA GLN A 100 -6.58 -18.22 -1.20
C GLN A 100 -6.40 -18.45 0.30
N GLY A 101 -6.86 -17.49 1.12
CA GLY A 101 -6.69 -17.56 2.58
C GLY A 101 -5.25 -17.29 3.05
N ALA A 102 -4.38 -16.79 2.20
CA ALA A 102 -3.05 -16.33 2.64
C ALA A 102 -3.16 -15.11 3.56
N PRO A 103 -2.22 -14.93 4.51
CA PRO A 103 -2.09 -13.69 5.26
C PRO A 103 -1.98 -12.47 4.34
N LEU A 104 -2.52 -11.32 4.80
CA LEU A 104 -2.52 -10.10 4.02
C LEU A 104 -1.63 -9.03 4.65
N VAL A 105 -0.81 -8.40 3.82
CA VAL A 105 -0.13 -7.14 4.15
C VAL A 105 -0.67 -6.06 3.22
N GLY A 106 -1.23 -5.01 3.77
CA GLY A 106 -1.70 -3.88 2.99
C GLY A 106 -0.97 -2.60 3.36
N TYR A 107 -0.54 -1.83 2.36
CA TYR A 107 0.03 -0.51 2.56
C TYR A 107 -0.90 0.58 2.02
N SER A 108 -1.19 1.60 2.83
CA SER A 108 -2.01 2.75 2.43
C SER A 108 -3.38 2.32 1.88
N TRP A 109 -3.69 2.60 0.62
CA TRP A 109 -4.87 2.07 -0.07
C TRP A 109 -4.92 0.53 -0.04
N GLY A 110 -3.79 -0.17 -0.14
CA GLY A 110 -3.73 -1.63 -0.01
C GLY A 110 -4.21 -2.13 1.37
N ALA A 111 -4.03 -1.33 2.43
CA ALA A 111 -4.59 -1.63 3.74
C ALA A 111 -6.12 -1.49 3.76
N LEU A 112 -6.65 -0.45 3.08
CA LEU A 112 -8.10 -0.30 2.90
C LEU A 112 -8.67 -1.48 2.08
N LEU A 113 -7.99 -1.88 1.01
CA LEU A 113 -8.39 -3.05 0.21
C LEU A 113 -8.37 -4.33 1.05
N ALA A 114 -7.36 -4.55 1.90
CA ALA A 114 -7.31 -5.71 2.80
C ALA A 114 -8.52 -5.77 3.75
N MET A 115 -8.94 -4.63 4.30
CA MET A 115 -10.16 -4.53 5.11
C MET A 115 -11.42 -4.89 4.30
N GLN A 116 -11.55 -4.39 3.08
CA GLN A 116 -12.68 -4.70 2.19
C GLN A 116 -12.72 -6.19 1.81
N VAL A 117 -11.56 -6.79 1.57
CA VAL A 117 -11.39 -8.23 1.32
C VAL A 117 -11.87 -9.04 2.52
N ALA A 118 -11.46 -8.69 3.73
CA ALA A 118 -11.89 -9.37 4.95
C ALA A 118 -13.40 -9.25 5.21
N ILE A 119 -13.99 -8.09 4.95
CA ILE A 119 -15.45 -7.90 5.02
C ILE A 119 -16.17 -8.78 3.99
N ALA A 120 -15.68 -8.81 2.73
CA ALA A 120 -16.25 -9.66 1.68
C ALA A 120 -16.17 -11.15 2.07
N ALA A 121 -15.04 -11.59 2.63
CA ALA A 121 -14.88 -12.95 3.14
C ALA A 121 -15.87 -13.26 4.28
N ARG A 122 -16.07 -12.32 5.20
CA ARG A 122 -17.01 -12.47 6.33
C ARG A 122 -18.45 -12.63 5.88
N THR A 123 -18.84 -11.95 4.81
CA THR A 123 -20.20 -12.02 4.26
C THR A 123 -20.40 -13.23 3.32
N GLY A 124 -19.37 -14.04 3.08
CA GLY A 124 -19.39 -15.18 2.17
C GLY A 124 -19.52 -14.78 0.70
N GLY A 125 -19.25 -13.50 0.37
CA GLY A 125 -19.37 -12.96 -0.98
C GLY A 125 -18.07 -13.07 -1.80
N ARG A 126 -18.22 -12.97 -3.12
CA ARG A 126 -17.13 -12.75 -4.09
C ARG A 126 -16.04 -13.85 -4.16
N GLY A 127 -16.25 -15.02 -3.58
CA GLY A 127 -15.25 -16.11 -3.61
C GLY A 127 -13.97 -15.82 -2.79
N VAL A 128 -14.02 -14.84 -1.90
CA VAL A 128 -12.89 -14.49 -1.01
C VAL A 128 -12.84 -15.46 0.16
N VAL A 129 -11.65 -15.96 0.47
CA VAL A 129 -11.37 -16.75 1.68
C VAL A 129 -10.78 -15.83 2.74
N MET A 130 -11.25 -15.99 3.99
CA MET A 130 -10.80 -15.18 5.13
C MET A 130 -9.31 -15.37 5.37
N PRO A 131 -8.50 -14.28 5.43
CA PRO A 131 -7.11 -14.39 5.81
C PRO A 131 -6.98 -14.79 7.29
N PRO A 132 -5.95 -15.54 7.69
CA PRO A 132 -5.74 -15.92 9.09
C PRO A 132 -5.34 -14.73 9.96
N TRP A 133 -4.69 -13.74 9.38
CA TRP A 133 -4.30 -12.46 10.01
C TRP A 133 -3.97 -11.40 8.96
N MET A 134 -3.91 -10.13 9.40
CA MET A 134 -3.60 -8.99 8.54
C MET A 134 -2.59 -8.03 9.18
N MET A 135 -1.75 -7.42 8.35
CA MET A 135 -0.90 -6.28 8.72
C MET A 135 -1.25 -5.08 7.86
N LEU A 136 -1.70 -3.99 8.48
CA LEU A 136 -2.15 -2.76 7.83
C LEU A 136 -1.12 -1.65 8.11
N ILE A 137 -0.33 -1.30 7.11
CA ILE A 137 0.75 -0.33 7.21
C ILE A 137 0.25 1.01 6.69
N SER A 138 0.25 2.04 7.52
CA SER A 138 -0.22 3.40 7.20
C SER A 138 -1.55 3.40 6.44
N PRO A 139 -2.64 2.85 7.01
CA PRO A 139 -3.90 2.68 6.30
C PRO A 139 -4.44 4.02 5.78
N ALA A 140 -4.92 4.02 4.53
CA ALA A 140 -5.47 5.20 3.90
C ALA A 140 -6.76 5.68 4.60
N PRO A 141 -6.99 7.00 4.70
CA PRO A 141 -8.17 7.56 5.36
C PRO A 141 -9.40 7.30 4.50
N TYR A 142 -10.41 6.66 5.07
CA TYR A 142 -11.66 6.32 4.36
C TYR A 142 -12.86 7.17 4.80
N LEU A 143 -12.78 7.81 5.97
CA LEU A 143 -13.81 8.76 6.40
C LEU A 143 -13.61 10.11 5.72
N PRO A 144 -14.70 10.80 5.29
CA PRO A 144 -14.59 12.07 4.57
C PRO A 144 -13.80 13.15 5.33
N ALA A 145 -13.98 13.24 6.66
CA ALA A 145 -13.29 14.22 7.49
C ALA A 145 -11.78 13.97 7.55
N ASP A 146 -11.37 12.71 7.75
CA ASP A 146 -9.94 12.32 7.81
C ASP A 146 -9.28 12.52 6.43
N ARG A 147 -10.03 12.22 5.36
CA ARG A 147 -9.55 12.45 4.01
C ARG A 147 -9.32 13.93 3.72
N ALA A 148 -10.26 14.79 4.10
CA ALA A 148 -10.09 16.24 3.95
C ALA A 148 -8.91 16.77 4.77
N ALA A 149 -8.73 16.28 5.99
CA ALA A 149 -7.58 16.63 6.85
C ALA A 149 -6.25 16.19 6.23
N PHE A 150 -6.17 14.96 5.72
CA PHE A 150 -5.01 14.44 4.99
C PHE A 150 -4.67 15.30 3.77
N GLU A 151 -5.66 15.60 2.91
CA GLU A 151 -5.45 16.39 1.69
C GLU A 151 -4.96 17.82 2.02
N ALA A 152 -5.51 18.42 3.07
CA ALA A 152 -5.08 19.74 3.55
C ALA A 152 -3.64 19.71 4.07
N GLU A 153 -3.29 18.73 4.91
CA GLU A 153 -1.95 18.59 5.48
C GLU A 153 -0.91 18.26 4.40
N LEU A 154 -1.23 17.34 3.49
CA LEU A 154 -0.35 17.01 2.37
C LEU A 154 -0.08 18.25 1.49
N THR A 155 -1.12 19.01 1.18
CA THR A 155 -1.00 20.27 0.42
C THR A 155 -0.11 21.27 1.16
N ARG A 156 -0.33 21.46 2.46
CA ARG A 156 0.46 22.35 3.29
C ARG A 156 1.95 21.98 3.26
N ARG A 157 2.27 20.69 3.39
CA ARG A 157 3.67 20.21 3.32
C ARG A 157 4.27 20.40 1.94
N GLN A 158 3.54 20.08 0.89
CA GLN A 158 3.96 20.23 -0.51
C GLN A 158 4.22 21.69 -0.90
N LEU A 159 3.53 22.63 -0.25
CA LEU A 159 3.69 24.07 -0.47
C LEU A 159 4.59 24.75 0.58
N SER A 160 5.24 23.97 1.45
CA SER A 160 6.14 24.54 2.46
C SER A 160 7.28 25.32 1.81
N PRO A 161 7.82 26.35 2.49
CA PRO A 161 8.97 27.13 2.00
C PRO A 161 10.18 26.25 1.67
N GLU A 162 10.40 25.18 2.44
CA GLU A 162 11.47 24.19 2.22
C GLU A 162 11.29 23.48 0.86
N VAL A 163 10.14 22.83 0.63
CA VAL A 163 9.87 22.11 -0.63
C VAL A 163 9.84 23.07 -1.82
N ALA A 164 9.28 24.27 -1.64
CA ALA A 164 9.27 25.31 -2.68
C ALA A 164 10.69 25.75 -3.04
N GLY A 165 11.58 25.96 -2.05
CA GLY A 165 12.98 26.26 -2.25
C GLY A 165 13.71 25.19 -3.03
N LEU A 166 13.57 23.92 -2.63
CA LEU A 166 14.17 22.78 -3.32
C LEU A 166 13.69 22.63 -4.78
N ARG A 167 12.41 22.94 -5.05
CA ARG A 167 11.89 22.97 -6.42
C ARG A 167 12.50 24.08 -7.25
N ALA A 168 12.66 25.29 -6.69
CA ALA A 168 13.29 26.42 -7.35
C ALA A 168 14.77 26.12 -7.66
N GLU A 169 15.49 25.52 -6.72
CA GLU A 169 16.88 25.07 -6.92
C GLU A 169 16.98 24.03 -8.05
N LEU A 170 16.09 23.04 -8.07
CA LEU A 170 16.04 22.05 -9.15
C LEU A 170 15.79 22.69 -10.52
N GLN A 171 14.87 23.67 -10.59
CA GLN A 171 14.60 24.39 -11.84
C GLN A 171 15.80 25.21 -12.33
N ALA A 172 16.54 25.82 -11.41
CA ALA A 172 17.72 26.65 -11.71
C ALA A 172 18.99 25.84 -11.97
N SER A 173 19.05 24.56 -11.58
CA SER A 173 20.27 23.72 -11.59
C SER A 173 20.85 23.42 -12.97
N GLY A 174 20.09 23.62 -14.05
CA GLY A 174 20.46 23.15 -15.39
C GLY A 174 20.41 21.63 -15.60
N LEU A 175 20.10 20.87 -14.54
CA LEU A 175 20.08 19.41 -14.56
C LEU A 175 19.15 18.84 -15.63
N ARG A 176 18.03 19.53 -15.92
CA ARG A 176 17.07 19.12 -16.95
C ARG A 176 17.70 18.94 -18.34
N ALA A 177 18.71 19.76 -18.65
CA ALA A 177 19.42 19.68 -19.92
C ALA A 177 20.65 18.77 -19.84
N ALA A 178 21.37 18.81 -18.71
CA ALA A 178 22.60 18.06 -18.50
C ALA A 178 22.35 16.57 -18.26
N ASP A 179 21.36 16.23 -17.41
CA ASP A 179 20.96 14.86 -17.07
C ASP A 179 19.44 14.80 -16.84
N PRO A 180 18.66 14.56 -17.90
CA PRO A 180 17.19 14.49 -17.82
C PRO A 180 16.67 13.38 -16.91
N GLU A 181 17.45 12.31 -16.70
CA GLU A 181 17.05 11.20 -15.82
C GLU A 181 17.17 11.59 -14.36
N ALA A 182 18.31 12.13 -13.96
CA ALA A 182 18.51 12.67 -12.61
C ALA A 182 17.50 13.81 -12.29
N TYR A 183 17.17 14.65 -13.29
CA TYR A 183 16.12 15.67 -13.13
C TYR A 183 14.76 15.03 -12.84
N ARG A 184 14.35 14.00 -13.59
CA ARG A 184 13.07 13.30 -13.37
C ARG A 184 13.02 12.63 -12.01
N GLN A 185 14.12 11.97 -11.60
CA GLN A 185 14.25 11.37 -10.28
C GLN A 185 14.05 12.43 -9.18
N ARG A 186 14.77 13.54 -9.25
CA ARG A 186 14.64 14.61 -8.24
C ARG A 186 13.26 15.27 -8.24
N ALA A 187 12.66 15.45 -9.41
CA ALA A 187 11.30 15.98 -9.52
C ALA A 187 10.26 15.02 -8.90
N PHE A 188 10.44 13.72 -9.05
CA PHE A 188 9.62 12.70 -8.38
C PHE A 188 9.77 12.80 -6.86
N GLU A 189 10.99 12.82 -6.32
CA GLU A 189 11.27 12.94 -4.88
C GLU A 189 10.54 14.15 -4.28
N LEU A 190 10.65 15.31 -4.93
CA LEU A 190 9.97 16.54 -4.50
C LEU A 190 8.43 16.45 -4.64
N SER A 191 7.92 15.60 -5.55
CA SER A 191 6.49 15.39 -5.70
C SER A 191 5.87 14.58 -4.57
N VAL A 192 6.65 13.74 -3.92
CA VAL A 192 6.24 12.87 -2.81
C VAL A 192 6.74 13.33 -1.44
N ALA A 193 7.53 14.40 -1.38
CA ALA A 193 8.18 14.89 -0.15
C ALA A 193 7.19 15.11 1.01
N GLY A 194 5.96 15.55 0.74
CA GLY A 194 4.93 15.78 1.75
C GLY A 194 4.45 14.52 2.48
N TYR A 195 4.71 13.35 1.96
CA TYR A 195 4.41 12.08 2.63
C TYR A 195 5.41 11.71 3.71
N PHE A 196 6.60 12.30 3.69
CA PHE A 196 7.70 11.97 4.61
C PHE A 196 7.70 12.89 5.83
N ALA A 197 8.18 12.38 6.96
CA ALA A 197 8.51 13.17 8.13
C ALA A 197 9.67 14.15 7.81
N HIS A 198 10.60 13.67 6.97
CA HIS A 198 11.76 14.42 6.48
C HIS A 198 11.84 14.33 4.96
N ALA A 199 11.70 15.45 4.27
CA ALA A 199 11.59 15.52 2.81
C ALA A 199 12.75 14.85 2.05
N GLU A 200 13.97 14.88 2.61
CA GLU A 200 15.17 14.28 2.01
C GLU A 200 15.11 12.74 1.92
N ARG A 201 14.35 12.09 2.80
CA ARG A 201 14.18 10.63 2.78
C ARG A 201 13.43 10.11 1.55
N ALA A 202 12.74 11.00 0.83
CA ALA A 202 12.08 10.67 -0.43
C ALA A 202 13.05 10.14 -1.50
N ALA A 203 14.35 10.47 -1.41
CA ALA A 203 15.40 9.94 -2.29
C ALA A 203 15.55 8.41 -2.23
N ASN A 204 15.09 7.79 -1.15
CA ASN A 204 15.14 6.34 -0.92
C ASN A 204 13.85 5.61 -1.36
N LEU A 205 12.89 6.31 -1.93
CA LEU A 205 11.67 5.70 -2.47
C LEU A 205 11.84 5.37 -3.95
N THR A 206 11.51 4.16 -4.32
CA THR A 206 11.47 3.74 -5.73
C THR A 206 10.40 4.54 -6.48
N PRO A 207 10.72 5.20 -7.61
CA PRO A 207 9.76 5.99 -8.35
C PRO A 207 8.56 5.19 -8.86
N PHE A 208 7.39 5.80 -8.79
CA PHE A 208 6.15 5.24 -9.30
C PHE A 208 5.27 6.29 -9.97
N ARG A 209 4.26 5.81 -10.66
CA ARG A 209 3.21 6.65 -11.26
C ARG A 209 1.84 6.14 -10.85
N VAL A 210 0.89 7.05 -10.79
CA VAL A 210 -0.52 6.75 -10.48
C VAL A 210 -1.37 7.06 -11.69
N THR A 211 -2.24 6.13 -12.07
CA THR A 211 -3.25 6.36 -13.10
C THR A 211 -4.41 7.16 -12.50
N GLY A 212 -4.43 8.47 -12.74
CA GLY A 212 -5.34 9.40 -12.08
C GLY A 212 -6.83 9.04 -12.23
N ARG A 213 -7.28 8.58 -13.41
CA ARG A 213 -8.68 8.16 -13.61
C ARG A 213 -9.08 6.98 -12.70
N VAL A 214 -8.17 6.02 -12.52
CA VAL A 214 -8.39 4.85 -11.65
C VAL A 214 -8.44 5.31 -10.20
N GLN A 215 -7.49 6.13 -9.79
CA GLN A 215 -7.47 6.71 -8.46
C GLN A 215 -8.78 7.44 -8.15
N GLN A 216 -9.20 8.34 -9.02
CA GLN A 216 -10.41 9.14 -8.83
C GLN A 216 -11.67 8.28 -8.75
N SER A 217 -11.87 7.34 -9.69
CA SER A 217 -13.07 6.49 -9.71
C SER A 217 -13.12 5.52 -8.54
N THR A 218 -11.99 4.95 -8.15
CA THR A 218 -11.93 4.06 -6.98
C THR A 218 -12.27 4.82 -5.70
N TRP A 219 -11.68 6.00 -5.48
CA TRP A 219 -12.00 6.82 -4.30
C TRP A 219 -13.45 7.28 -4.27
N ALA A 220 -14.05 7.58 -5.42
CA ALA A 220 -15.48 7.95 -5.51
C ALA A 220 -16.41 6.79 -5.13
N SER A 221 -15.94 5.56 -5.13
CA SER A 221 -16.71 4.36 -4.76
C SER A 221 -16.46 3.88 -3.32
N VAL A 222 -15.64 4.59 -2.54
CA VAL A 222 -15.39 4.25 -1.12
C VAL A 222 -16.56 4.72 -0.27
N GLU A 223 -17.21 3.79 0.41
CA GLU A 223 -18.30 4.04 1.37
C GLU A 223 -17.75 3.99 2.79
N GLY A 224 -17.09 5.07 3.24
CA GLY A 224 -16.28 5.08 4.45
C GLY A 224 -17.04 4.77 5.73
N GLU A 225 -18.25 5.33 5.90
CA GLU A 225 -19.09 5.07 7.08
C GLU A 225 -19.58 3.61 7.12
N ALA A 226 -19.94 3.05 5.96
CA ALA A 226 -20.32 1.64 5.86
C ALA A 226 -19.14 0.72 6.16
N LEU A 227 -17.95 1.09 5.67
CA LEU A 227 -16.72 0.38 6.00
C LEU A 227 -16.47 0.37 7.52
N LEU A 228 -16.47 1.55 8.15
CA LEU A 228 -16.26 1.65 9.61
C LEU A 228 -17.27 0.80 10.39
N ALA A 229 -18.55 0.86 10.02
CA ALA A 229 -19.60 0.08 10.67
C ALA A 229 -19.42 -1.44 10.52
N ALA A 230 -18.79 -1.90 9.44
CA ALA A 230 -18.55 -3.30 9.16
C ALA A 230 -17.28 -3.86 9.85
N LEU A 231 -16.25 -3.03 10.11
CA LEU A 231 -14.96 -3.47 10.68
C LEU A 231 -15.09 -4.31 11.95
N PRO A 232 -15.99 -4.01 12.94
CA PRO A 232 -16.12 -4.84 14.13
C PRO A 232 -16.58 -6.28 13.87
N THR A 233 -17.11 -6.55 12.68
CA THR A 233 -17.50 -7.93 12.28
C THR A 233 -16.32 -8.77 11.79
N VAL A 234 -15.19 -8.12 11.47
CA VAL A 234 -13.95 -8.77 11.02
C VAL A 234 -13.16 -9.24 12.24
N GLN A 235 -13.32 -10.51 12.58
CA GLN A 235 -12.65 -11.12 13.73
C GLN A 235 -11.36 -11.83 13.28
N VAL A 236 -10.42 -11.04 12.77
CA VAL A 236 -9.13 -11.52 12.27
C VAL A 236 -8.02 -10.82 13.07
N PRO A 237 -7.05 -11.56 13.65
CA PRO A 237 -5.89 -10.94 14.25
C PRO A 237 -5.28 -9.90 13.31
N THR A 238 -5.17 -8.67 13.77
CA THR A 238 -4.74 -7.57 12.92
C THR A 238 -3.72 -6.70 13.64
N LEU A 239 -2.66 -6.30 12.91
CA LEU A 239 -1.73 -5.26 13.31
C LEU A 239 -1.98 -4.02 12.47
N VAL A 240 -2.08 -2.86 13.11
CA VAL A 240 -2.06 -1.55 12.45
C VAL A 240 -0.79 -0.82 12.84
N VAL A 241 0.01 -0.42 11.86
CA VAL A 241 1.23 0.38 12.06
C VAL A 241 1.04 1.75 11.42
N HIS A 242 1.40 2.82 12.12
CA HIS A 242 1.25 4.19 11.61
C HIS A 242 2.37 5.10 12.12
N GLY A 243 2.84 6.04 11.29
CA GLY A 243 3.84 7.01 11.68
C GLY A 243 3.23 8.19 12.44
N ASP A 244 3.90 8.68 13.49
CA ASP A 244 3.47 9.83 14.30
C ASP A 244 3.44 11.15 13.51
N ARG A 245 4.17 11.20 12.39
CA ARG A 245 4.25 12.34 11.45
C ARG A 245 3.64 12.05 10.09
N ASP A 246 2.80 11.01 9.97
CA ASP A 246 2.05 10.76 8.74
C ASP A 246 1.12 11.97 8.44
N PRO A 247 1.02 12.47 7.19
CA PRO A 247 0.02 13.46 6.85
C PRO A 247 -1.43 12.96 7.01
N ILE A 248 -1.64 11.65 7.02
CA ILE A 248 -2.92 11.05 7.44
C ILE A 248 -3.03 11.17 8.95
N PRO A 249 -4.13 11.72 9.49
CA PRO A 249 -4.29 11.87 10.93
C PRO A 249 -4.06 10.56 11.69
N LEU A 250 -3.27 10.60 12.75
CA LEU A 250 -3.03 9.45 13.64
C LEU A 250 -4.35 8.88 14.17
N SER A 251 -5.33 9.73 14.47
CA SER A 251 -6.67 9.35 14.91
C SER A 251 -7.41 8.47 13.90
N SER A 252 -7.17 8.62 12.60
CA SER A 252 -7.76 7.77 11.55
C SER A 252 -7.29 6.32 11.70
N ALA A 253 -5.97 6.12 11.88
CA ALA A 253 -5.39 4.79 12.10
C ALA A 253 -5.82 4.19 13.45
N GLN A 254 -5.89 5.00 14.51
CA GLN A 254 -6.38 4.59 15.83
C GLN A 254 -7.85 4.15 15.78
N THR A 255 -8.71 4.91 15.06
CA THR A 255 -10.12 4.54 14.83
C THR A 255 -10.22 3.20 14.11
N THR A 256 -9.41 2.99 13.09
CA THR A 256 -9.34 1.72 12.35
C THR A 256 -8.91 0.57 13.26
N ALA A 257 -7.84 0.76 14.04
CA ALA A 257 -7.34 -0.26 14.97
C ALA A 257 -8.39 -0.60 16.05
N HIS A 258 -9.04 0.42 16.62
CA HIS A 258 -10.09 0.21 17.61
C HIS A 258 -11.28 -0.58 17.04
N ALA A 259 -11.76 -0.21 15.85
CA ALA A 259 -12.89 -0.87 15.19
C ALA A 259 -12.61 -2.34 14.86
N LEU A 260 -11.35 -2.67 14.53
CA LEU A 260 -10.90 -4.04 14.26
C LEU A 260 -10.52 -4.84 15.52
N GLY A 261 -10.43 -4.21 16.70
CA GLY A 261 -9.81 -4.83 17.89
C GLY A 261 -8.33 -5.17 17.63
N ALA A 262 -7.65 -4.41 16.80
CA ALA A 262 -6.29 -4.67 16.33
C ALA A 262 -5.23 -4.20 17.34
N THR A 263 -4.05 -4.84 17.30
CA THR A 263 -2.83 -4.28 17.88
C THR A 263 -2.44 -3.02 17.12
N PHE A 264 -2.16 -1.93 17.84
CA PHE A 264 -1.73 -0.67 17.25
C PHE A 264 -0.28 -0.35 17.61
N VAL A 265 0.53 -0.02 16.61
CA VAL A 265 1.93 0.41 16.80
C VAL A 265 2.13 1.75 16.12
N GLU A 266 2.52 2.74 16.92
CA GLU A 266 2.93 4.06 16.47
C GLU A 266 4.46 4.09 16.28
N LEU A 267 4.90 4.53 15.11
CA LEU A 267 6.33 4.69 14.79
C LEU A 267 6.72 6.16 14.96
N ALA A 268 7.66 6.39 15.86
CA ALA A 268 8.18 7.74 16.12
C ALA A 268 9.03 8.26 14.96
N ASP A 269 8.97 9.57 14.71
CA ASP A 269 9.72 10.27 13.65
C ASP A 269 9.52 9.65 12.26
N CYS A 270 8.27 9.28 11.96
CA CYS A 270 7.89 8.52 10.78
C CYS A 270 6.69 9.16 10.08
N GLY A 271 6.80 9.39 8.78
CA GLY A 271 5.70 9.81 7.92
C GLY A 271 4.91 8.63 7.38
N HIS A 272 4.39 8.80 6.15
CA HIS A 272 3.52 7.83 5.48
C HIS A 272 4.27 6.60 4.94
N VAL A 273 5.62 6.64 4.87
CA VAL A 273 6.42 5.63 4.17
C VAL A 273 7.36 4.90 5.14
N PRO A 274 6.81 4.16 6.15
CA PRO A 274 7.60 3.58 7.23
C PRO A 274 8.65 2.56 6.77
N TYR A 275 8.43 1.86 5.66
CA TYR A 275 9.41 0.93 5.08
C TYR A 275 10.65 1.62 4.50
N VAL A 276 10.61 2.97 4.33
CA VAL A 276 11.76 3.82 3.96
C VAL A 276 12.28 4.60 5.15
N GLU A 277 11.38 5.12 5.99
CA GLU A 277 11.75 6.06 7.06
C GLU A 277 12.19 5.37 8.34
N GLN A 278 11.56 4.26 8.69
CA GLN A 278 11.78 3.51 9.93
C GLN A 278 11.81 1.99 9.68
N PRO A 279 12.64 1.50 8.73
CA PRO A 279 12.59 0.10 8.29
C PRO A 279 12.84 -0.90 9.42
N GLU A 280 13.77 -0.62 10.35
CA GLU A 280 14.07 -1.51 11.47
C GLU A 280 12.94 -1.54 12.50
N ALA A 281 12.31 -0.38 12.79
CA ALA A 281 11.20 -0.31 13.73
C ALA A 281 9.95 -0.99 13.14
N LEU A 282 9.69 -0.78 11.85
CA LEU A 282 8.64 -1.50 11.14
C LEU A 282 8.88 -3.00 11.18
N GLN A 283 10.08 -3.46 10.82
CA GLN A 283 10.42 -4.88 10.79
C GLN A 283 10.25 -5.54 12.17
N ARG A 284 10.64 -4.86 13.27
CA ARG A 284 10.40 -5.38 14.63
C ARG A 284 8.92 -5.55 14.92
N ALA A 285 8.10 -4.53 14.65
CA ALA A 285 6.65 -4.59 14.89
C ALA A 285 5.99 -5.73 14.11
N LEU A 286 6.38 -5.90 12.83
CA LEU A 286 5.86 -6.98 11.99
C LEU A 286 6.31 -8.35 12.48
N ALA A 287 7.59 -8.50 12.89
CA ALA A 287 8.15 -9.76 13.38
C ALA A 287 7.50 -10.19 14.71
N GLU A 288 7.32 -9.26 15.65
CA GLU A 288 6.65 -9.53 16.92
C GLU A 288 5.20 -9.99 16.70
N PHE A 289 4.48 -9.33 15.80
CA PHE A 289 3.11 -9.73 15.48
C PHE A 289 3.06 -11.12 14.84
N VAL A 290 3.91 -11.40 13.84
CA VAL A 290 3.94 -12.70 13.15
C VAL A 290 4.31 -13.82 14.13
N ALA A 291 5.28 -13.60 15.05
CA ALA A 291 5.65 -14.61 16.05
C ALA A 291 4.46 -15.06 16.92
N ILE A 292 3.52 -14.15 17.22
CA ILE A 292 2.30 -14.49 17.96
C ILE A 292 1.32 -15.31 17.11
N GLN A 293 1.31 -15.11 15.77
CA GLN A 293 0.35 -15.78 14.90
C GLN A 293 0.76 -17.19 14.48
N ILE A 294 2.05 -17.50 14.50
CA ILE A 294 2.60 -18.79 14.05
C ILE A 294 3.19 -19.64 15.19
N GLY A 295 3.30 -19.07 16.41
CA GLY A 295 3.74 -19.76 17.64
C GLY A 295 2.57 -20.39 18.37
#